data_c12926f499cf8a45ba8c4a761c0ddea7
#
_entry.id   c12926f499cf8a45ba8c4a761c0ddea7
#
_cell.length_a   1.000
_cell.length_b   1.000
_cell.length_c   1.000
_cell.angle_alpha   90.00
_cell.angle_beta   90.00
_cell.angle_gamma   90.00
#
_symmetry.space_group_name_H-M   'P 1'
#
loop_
_entity.id
_entity.type
_entity.pdbx_description
1 polymer ?
#
loop_
_entity_poly.entity_id
_entity_poly.type
_entity_poly.pdbx_seq_one_letter_code
_entity_poly.pdbx_strand_id
1 'polypeptide(L)' 'MKITINGEEREVGSLSTLAELVERLGTKPDRVAIEVNRELIPRERWVGTALAEGDRLEIVHFVGGGV' A
#
# COMPACT_ATOMS: atom_id res chain seq x y z
N MET A 1 9.17 -6.83 9.31
CA MET A 1 7.83 -6.33 9.63
C MET A 1 6.80 -7.14 8.87
N LYS A 2 5.78 -7.57 9.56
CA LYS A 2 4.72 -8.37 8.97
C LYS A 2 3.46 -7.53 8.86
N ILE A 3 2.88 -7.51 7.65
CA ILE A 3 1.63 -6.79 7.39
C ILE A 3 0.71 -7.70 6.60
N THR A 4 -0.55 -7.29 6.50
CA THR A 4 -1.54 -8.04 5.70
C THR A 4 -1.91 -7.20 4.49
N ILE A 5 -1.81 -7.78 3.31
CA ILE A 5 -2.19 -7.10 2.07
C ILE A 5 -3.26 -7.94 1.39
N ASN A 6 -4.45 -7.35 1.22
CA ASN A 6 -5.58 -8.02 0.58
C ASN A 6 -5.83 -9.39 1.21
N GLY A 7 -5.79 -9.43 2.53
CA GLY A 7 -6.09 -10.65 3.27
C GLY A 7 -4.94 -11.63 3.42
N GLU A 8 -3.78 -11.32 2.84
CA GLU A 8 -2.63 -12.21 2.93
C GLU A 8 -1.54 -11.63 3.80
N GLU A 9 -1.05 -12.40 4.75
CA GLU A 9 0.08 -11.98 5.55
C GLU A 9 1.35 -12.01 4.73
N ARG A 10 2.16 -10.95 4.87
CA ARG A 10 3.41 -10.86 4.14
C ARG A 10 4.50 -10.28 5.01
N GLU A 11 5.69 -10.85 4.89
CA GLU A 11 6.87 -10.30 5.51
C GLU A 11 7.50 -9.33 4.52
N VAL A 12 7.57 -8.06 4.89
CA VAL A 12 8.04 -7.04 3.95
C VAL A 12 9.38 -6.43 4.35
N GLY A 13 10.04 -7.01 5.35
CA GLY A 13 11.34 -6.51 5.75
C GLY A 13 11.25 -5.17 6.45
N SER A 14 12.28 -4.39 6.31
CA SER A 14 12.34 -3.06 6.92
C SER A 14 11.79 -2.05 5.96
N LEU A 15 10.62 -1.54 6.25
CA LEU A 15 10.02 -0.47 5.47
C LEU A 15 9.63 0.66 6.39
N SER A 16 9.72 1.89 5.91
CA SER A 16 9.30 3.03 6.70
C SER A 16 7.94 3.53 6.30
N THR A 17 7.68 3.63 5.00
CA THR A 17 6.49 4.33 4.54
C THR A 17 5.72 3.51 3.53
N LEU A 18 4.46 3.91 3.34
CA LEU A 18 3.60 3.31 2.33
C LEU A 18 4.18 3.51 0.94
N ALA A 19 4.80 4.66 0.68
CA ALA A 19 5.41 4.91 -0.62
C ALA A 19 6.51 3.89 -0.91
N GLU A 20 7.32 3.57 0.09
CA GLU A 20 8.35 2.55 -0.07
C GLU A 20 7.77 1.19 -0.40
N LEU A 21 6.68 0.84 0.26
CA LEU A 21 6.04 -0.45 -0.01
C LEU A 21 5.56 -0.52 -1.44
N VAL A 22 4.90 0.53 -1.93
CA VAL A 22 4.39 0.56 -3.30
C VAL A 22 5.52 0.38 -4.28
N GLU A 23 6.64 1.07 -4.04
CA GLU A 23 7.81 0.95 -4.91
C GLU A 23 8.35 -0.48 -4.89
N ARG A 24 8.43 -1.07 -3.72
CA ARG A 24 8.98 -2.43 -3.59
C ARG A 24 8.10 -3.47 -4.24
N LEU A 25 6.79 -3.25 -4.24
CA LEU A 25 5.85 -4.15 -4.91
C LEU A 25 5.90 -4.02 -6.43
N GLY A 26 6.54 -2.97 -6.94
CA GLY A 26 6.63 -2.76 -8.37
C GLY A 26 5.34 -2.29 -8.99
N THR A 27 4.45 -1.80 -8.19
CA THR A 27 3.15 -1.35 -8.66
C THR A 27 3.23 0.10 -9.11
N LYS A 28 2.52 0.44 -10.15
CA LYS A 28 2.49 1.82 -10.63
C LYS A 28 1.61 2.65 -9.72
N PRO A 29 2.14 3.73 -9.13
CA PRO A 29 1.36 4.49 -8.15
C PRO A 29 0.06 5.07 -8.67
N ASP A 30 0.01 5.42 -9.95
CA ASP A 30 -1.18 6.02 -10.51
C ASP A 30 -2.23 4.97 -10.92
N ARG A 31 -1.97 3.72 -10.65
CA ARG A 31 -2.87 2.64 -11.03
C ARG A 31 -3.50 1.94 -9.84
N VAL A 32 -3.27 2.43 -8.63
CA VAL A 32 -3.80 1.76 -7.45
C VAL A 32 -4.40 2.75 -6.48
N ALA A 33 -5.35 2.26 -5.69
CA ALA A 33 -5.86 2.95 -4.51
C ALA A 33 -5.51 2.08 -3.31
N ILE A 34 -5.14 2.70 -2.21
CA ILE A 34 -4.68 1.96 -1.05
C ILE A 34 -5.38 2.43 0.21
N GLU A 35 -5.90 1.46 0.97
CA GLU A 35 -6.38 1.70 2.32
C GLU A 35 -5.41 1.09 3.31
N VAL A 36 -5.16 1.80 4.39
CA VAL A 36 -4.39 1.28 5.50
C VAL A 36 -5.30 1.31 6.71
N ASN A 37 -5.57 0.14 7.27
CA ASN A 37 -6.45 -0.01 8.43
C ASN A 37 -7.79 0.67 8.18
N ARG A 38 -8.34 0.45 6.98
CA ARG A 38 -9.65 0.95 6.54
C ARG A 38 -9.68 2.44 6.24
N GLU A 39 -8.54 3.07 6.19
CA GLU A 39 -8.49 4.49 5.84
C GLU A 39 -7.87 4.63 4.46
N LEU A 40 -8.59 5.26 3.54
CA LEU A 40 -8.07 5.53 2.21
C LEU A 40 -6.98 6.59 2.31
N ILE A 41 -5.80 6.25 1.80
CA ILE A 41 -4.65 7.15 1.86
C ILE A 41 -4.41 7.73 0.47
N PRO A 42 -4.61 9.03 0.28
CA PRO A 42 -4.33 9.64 -1.03
C PRO A 42 -2.87 9.49 -1.39
N ARG A 43 -2.59 9.38 -2.67
CA ARG A 43 -1.24 9.11 -3.15
C ARG A 43 -0.22 10.10 -2.62
N GLU A 44 -0.59 11.37 -2.56
CA GLU A 44 0.34 12.40 -2.12
C GLU A 44 0.70 12.27 -0.64
N ARG A 45 -0.03 11.45 0.11
CA ARG A 45 0.30 11.23 1.51
C ARG A 45 1.08 9.95 1.76
N TRP A 46 1.32 9.16 0.72
CA TRP A 46 2.00 7.87 0.91
C TRP A 46 3.40 8.04 1.49
N VAL A 47 4.12 9.06 1.05
CA VAL A 47 5.49 9.28 1.52
C VAL A 47 5.51 9.69 2.99
N GLY A 48 4.42 10.22 3.49
CA GLY A 48 4.32 10.59 4.89
C GLY A 48 3.56 9.61 5.76
N THR A 49 3.15 8.48 5.20
CA THR A 49 2.39 7.50 5.95
C THR A 49 3.30 6.38 6.40
N ALA A 50 3.59 6.35 7.69
CA ALA A 50 4.44 5.32 8.26
C ALA A 50 3.68 4.00 8.37
N LEU A 51 4.36 2.91 8.09
CA LEU A 51 3.80 1.57 8.26
C LEU A 51 4.26 0.98 9.57
N ALA A 52 3.43 0.14 10.15
CA ALA A 52 3.72 -0.48 11.42
C ALA A 52 3.41 -1.97 11.36
N GLU A 53 4.03 -2.69 12.26
CA GLU A 53 3.80 -4.13 12.39
C GLU A 53 2.31 -4.39 12.55
N GLY A 54 1.78 -5.32 11.75
CA GLY A 54 0.39 -5.69 11.86
C GLY A 54 -0.58 -4.85 11.07
N ASP A 55 -0.10 -3.84 10.37
CA ASP A 55 -1.00 -3.03 9.54
C ASP A 55 -1.72 -3.88 8.50
N ARG A 56 -2.95 -3.50 8.21
CA ARG A 56 -3.78 -4.20 7.23
C ARG A 56 -4.05 -3.26 6.07
N LEU A 57 -3.65 -3.70 4.89
CA LEU A 57 -3.78 -2.91 3.68
C LEU A 57 -4.72 -3.57 2.69
N GLU A 58 -5.47 -2.73 1.98
CA GLU A 58 -6.22 -3.16 0.82
C GLU A 58 -5.71 -2.37 -0.36
N ILE A 59 -5.29 -3.08 -1.40
CA ILE A 59 -4.76 -2.44 -2.60
C ILE A 59 -5.65 -2.83 -3.77
N VAL A 60 -6.24 -1.83 -4.39
CA VAL A 60 -7.13 -2.04 -5.52
C VAL A 60 -6.47 -1.50 -6.77
N HIS A 61 -6.36 -2.34 -7.78
CA HIS A 61 -5.79 -1.92 -9.06
C HIS A 61 -6.89 -1.43 -9.98
N PHE A 62 -6.66 -0.29 -10.61
CA PHE A 62 -7.59 0.21 -11.62
C PHE A 62 -7.36 -0.51 -12.92
N VAL A 63 -8.44 -0.94 -13.53
CA VAL A 63 -8.37 -1.68 -14.77
C VAL A 63 -8.80 -0.78 -15.89
N GLY A 64 -8.02 -0.79 -16.92
CA GLY A 64 -8.47 -0.17 -18.11
C GLY A 64 -8.37 1.30 -18.17
N GLY A 65 -8.22 1.94 -17.28
CA GLY A 65 -7.99 3.32 -17.31
C GLY A 65 -8.75 4.08 -18.29
N GLY A 66 -9.46 3.59 -18.89
CA GLY A 66 -9.93 4.17 -19.88
C GLY A 66 -10.88 5.13 -19.78
N VAL A 67 -11.25 5.31 -19.20
CA VAL A 67 -12.25 6.13 -19.38
C VAL A 67 -12.22 7.24 -19.54
#